data_160be567502163c36b2f4334cab2e9b5
#
_entry.id   160be567502163c36b2f4334cab2e9b5
#
_cell.length_a   1.000
_cell.length_b   1.000
_cell.length_c   1.000
_cell.angle_alpha   90.00
_cell.angle_beta   90.00
_cell.angle_gamma   90.00
#
_symmetry.space_group_name_H-M   'P 1'
#
loop_
_entity.id
_entity.type
_entity.pdbx_description
1 polymer ?
#
loop_
_entity_poly.entity_id
_entity_poly.type
_entity_poly.pdbx_seq_one_letter_code
_entity_poly.pdbx_strand_id
1 'polypeptide(L)'
;MTASSNSRIFLLFFLATLAAFGPFVTDFYLPTLPEQTTDFHTSPAMVQLGLSNIMWGLAAGQLLVGPISDRRGRKKPLFWCLVLFAVTTAVAAAATEIHVFLVMRFFEGLGAAGAIVLSRSIAADRYTGRELGSFMGVMGAIQGIAPITAPMLGALIADAAGWRGIFWILFGTGVVLAFITLFVFVETLPRSRI
;
A
#
# COMPACT_ATOMS: atom_id res chain seq x y z
N MET A 1 31.79 10.72 -4.91
CA MET A 1 30.73 11.05 -3.92
C MET A 1 29.99 9.74 -3.63
N THR A 2 30.27 9.13 -2.48
CA THR A 2 29.58 7.91 -2.03
C THR A 2 28.13 8.27 -1.75
N ALA A 3 27.19 7.75 -2.57
CA ALA A 3 25.77 7.85 -2.27
C ALA A 3 25.56 7.26 -0.87
N SER A 4 25.08 8.06 0.07
CA SER A 4 24.83 7.61 1.42
C SER A 4 23.82 6.47 1.36
N SER A 5 24.25 5.29 1.73
CA SER A 5 23.38 4.11 1.80
C SER A 5 22.41 4.31 2.96
N ASN A 6 21.11 4.09 2.73
CA ASN A 6 20.15 4.07 3.82
C ASN A 6 20.56 3.07 4.90
N SER A 7 20.36 3.44 6.17
CA SER A 7 20.68 2.54 7.28
C SER A 7 19.81 1.27 7.24
N ARG A 8 20.35 0.15 7.75
CA ARG A 8 19.62 -1.12 7.81
C ARG A 8 18.31 -1.00 8.58
N ILE A 9 18.32 -0.27 9.69
CA ILE A 9 17.14 -0.05 10.54
C ILE A 9 16.08 0.73 9.77
N PHE A 10 16.48 1.81 9.09
CA PHE A 10 15.55 2.59 8.25
C PHE A 10 14.90 1.72 7.17
N LEU A 11 15.70 0.93 6.43
CA LEU A 11 15.17 0.05 5.39
C LEU A 11 14.22 -0.99 5.96
N LEU A 12 14.54 -1.57 7.13
CA LEU A 12 13.66 -2.55 7.77
C LEU A 12 12.28 -1.95 8.06
N PHE A 13 12.22 -0.82 8.74
CA PHE A 13 10.95 -0.17 9.07
C PHE A 13 10.21 0.32 7.81
N PHE A 14 10.91 0.95 6.89
CA PHE A 14 10.31 1.46 5.67
C PHE A 14 9.72 0.33 4.81
N LEU A 15 10.49 -0.73 4.54
CA LEU A 15 10.05 -1.85 3.72
C LEU A 15 8.99 -2.71 4.43
N ALA A 16 9.06 -2.84 5.76
CA ALA A 16 8.02 -3.50 6.55
C ALA A 16 6.68 -2.75 6.48
N THR A 17 6.71 -1.41 6.56
CA THR A 17 5.51 -0.58 6.39
C THR A 17 4.92 -0.72 4.98
N LEU A 18 5.77 -0.69 3.94
CA LEU A 18 5.33 -0.93 2.56
C LEU A 18 4.74 -2.34 2.37
N ALA A 19 5.31 -3.36 3.01
CA ALA A 19 4.83 -4.73 2.94
C ALA A 19 3.47 -4.92 3.64
N ALA A 20 3.24 -4.19 4.73
CA ALA A 20 1.98 -4.22 5.47
C ALA A 20 0.80 -3.52 4.73
N PHE A 21 1.09 -2.77 3.66
CA PHE A 21 0.07 -2.04 2.90
C PHE A 21 -1.08 -2.94 2.43
N GLY A 22 -0.78 -4.17 1.97
CA GLY A 22 -1.80 -5.10 1.48
C GLY A 22 -2.95 -5.29 2.48
N PRO A 23 -2.69 -5.92 3.64
CA PRO A 23 -3.70 -6.14 4.67
C PRO A 23 -4.37 -4.85 5.16
N PHE A 24 -3.63 -3.76 5.36
CA PHE A 24 -4.23 -2.51 5.81
C PHE A 24 -5.20 -1.94 4.78
N VAL A 25 -4.88 -1.99 3.51
CA VAL A 25 -5.74 -1.47 2.44
C VAL A 25 -6.97 -2.35 2.20
N THR A 26 -6.88 -3.67 2.45
CA THR A 26 -7.98 -4.62 2.24
C THR A 26 -8.85 -4.81 3.47
N ASP A 27 -8.27 -4.85 4.66
CA ASP A 27 -8.97 -5.33 5.86
C ASP A 27 -9.36 -4.20 6.83
N PHE A 28 -8.69 -3.04 6.72
CA PHE A 28 -8.84 -1.91 7.62
C PHE A 28 -10.28 -1.34 7.62
N TYR A 29 -10.94 -1.34 6.47
CA TYR A 29 -12.30 -0.81 6.34
C TYR A 29 -13.42 -1.86 6.46
N LEU A 30 -13.10 -3.15 6.59
CA LEU A 30 -14.10 -4.21 6.65
C LEU A 30 -15.19 -3.99 7.72
N PRO A 31 -14.87 -3.50 8.93
CA PRO A 31 -15.89 -3.25 9.94
C PRO A 31 -16.91 -2.19 9.53
N THR A 32 -16.59 -1.34 8.54
CA THR A 32 -17.41 -0.21 8.13
C THR A 32 -18.35 -0.49 6.95
N LEU A 33 -18.36 -1.71 6.42
CA LEU A 33 -19.24 -2.08 5.30
C LEU A 33 -20.73 -1.78 5.53
N PRO A 34 -21.31 -2.00 6.73
CA PRO A 34 -22.70 -1.61 7.00
C PRO A 34 -22.93 -0.11 6.92
N GLU A 35 -22.01 0.71 7.47
CA GLU A 35 -22.07 2.16 7.42
C GLU A 35 -22.00 2.67 5.97
N GLN A 36 -21.09 2.13 5.17
CA GLN A 36 -20.97 2.47 3.76
C GLN A 36 -22.24 2.13 2.96
N THR A 37 -22.88 1.00 3.29
CA THR A 37 -24.15 0.59 2.66
C THR A 37 -25.22 1.65 2.88
N THR A 38 -25.31 2.19 4.09
CA THR A 38 -26.26 3.24 4.45
C THR A 38 -25.89 4.57 3.77
N ASP A 39 -24.64 4.98 3.83
CA ASP A 39 -24.15 6.25 3.29
C ASP A 39 -24.32 6.35 1.76
N PHE A 40 -24.02 5.27 1.05
CA PHE A 40 -24.17 5.23 -0.41
C PHE A 40 -25.60 4.85 -0.87
N HIS A 41 -26.54 4.64 0.07
CA HIS A 41 -27.92 4.21 -0.24
C HIS A 41 -27.97 3.03 -1.23
N THR A 42 -27.14 2.01 -0.98
CA THR A 42 -26.95 0.88 -1.90
C THR A 42 -27.06 -0.47 -1.20
N SER A 43 -26.89 -1.56 -1.94
CA SER A 43 -26.92 -2.90 -1.36
C SER A 43 -25.57 -3.31 -0.75
N PRO A 44 -25.57 -4.20 0.26
CA PRO A 44 -24.33 -4.78 0.80
C PRO A 44 -23.43 -5.42 -0.27
N ALA A 45 -24.04 -6.04 -1.28
CA ALA A 45 -23.32 -6.65 -2.40
C ALA A 45 -22.52 -5.63 -3.20
N MET A 46 -23.08 -4.44 -3.44
CA MET A 46 -22.39 -3.36 -4.14
C MET A 46 -21.18 -2.85 -3.35
N VAL A 47 -21.33 -2.68 -2.04
CA VAL A 47 -20.19 -2.24 -1.20
C VAL A 47 -19.08 -3.30 -1.15
N GLN A 48 -19.45 -4.59 -1.09
CA GLN A 48 -18.47 -5.70 -1.15
C GLN A 48 -17.70 -5.76 -2.47
N LEU A 49 -18.25 -5.26 -3.58
CA LEU A 49 -17.49 -5.11 -4.84
C LEU A 49 -16.27 -4.20 -4.67
N GLY A 50 -16.26 -3.29 -3.70
CA GLY A 50 -15.09 -2.49 -3.36
C GLY A 50 -13.89 -3.35 -2.95
N LEU A 51 -14.13 -4.46 -2.21
CA LEU A 51 -13.08 -5.43 -1.87
C LEU A 51 -12.61 -6.20 -3.12
N SER A 52 -13.54 -6.63 -3.96
CA SER A 52 -13.19 -7.32 -5.20
C SER A 52 -12.37 -6.41 -6.13
N ASN A 53 -12.78 -5.15 -6.29
CA ASN A 53 -12.11 -4.20 -7.16
C ASN A 53 -10.69 -3.90 -6.69
N ILE A 54 -10.46 -3.72 -5.39
CA ILE A 54 -9.09 -3.51 -4.90
C ILE A 54 -8.23 -4.74 -5.10
N MET A 55 -8.77 -5.95 -4.95
CA MET A 55 -8.06 -7.20 -5.22
C MET A 55 -7.66 -7.30 -6.70
N TRP A 56 -8.55 -6.94 -7.64
CA TRP A 56 -8.22 -6.86 -9.07
C TRP A 56 -7.13 -5.82 -9.34
N GLY A 57 -7.21 -4.65 -8.70
CA GLY A 57 -6.17 -3.63 -8.79
C GLY A 57 -4.82 -4.12 -8.28
N LEU A 58 -4.80 -4.79 -7.12
CA LEU A 58 -3.60 -5.41 -6.56
C LEU A 58 -2.99 -6.43 -7.51
N ALA A 59 -3.80 -7.33 -8.06
CA ALA A 59 -3.34 -8.36 -8.99
C ALA A 59 -2.73 -7.74 -10.26
N ALA A 60 -3.43 -6.79 -10.88
CA ALA A 60 -2.94 -6.07 -12.05
C ALA A 60 -1.63 -5.32 -11.77
N GLY A 61 -1.57 -4.59 -10.64
CA GLY A 61 -0.39 -3.84 -10.24
C GLY A 61 0.82 -4.73 -9.96
N GLN A 62 0.62 -5.90 -9.34
CA GLN A 62 1.70 -6.85 -9.08
C GLN A 62 2.33 -7.37 -10.37
N LEU A 63 1.53 -7.60 -11.41
CA LEU A 63 2.02 -8.03 -12.72
C LEU A 63 2.77 -6.93 -13.47
N LEU A 64 2.34 -5.67 -13.32
CA LEU A 64 2.89 -4.54 -14.09
C LEU A 64 4.11 -3.91 -13.42
N VAL A 65 4.08 -3.72 -12.09
CA VAL A 65 5.10 -2.93 -11.39
C VAL A 65 6.46 -3.63 -11.35
N GLY A 66 6.49 -4.96 -11.21
CA GLY A 66 7.73 -5.73 -11.20
C GLY A 66 8.60 -5.43 -12.42
N PRO A 67 8.16 -5.79 -13.64
CA PRO A 67 8.92 -5.56 -14.87
C PRO A 67 9.25 -4.09 -15.15
N ILE A 68 8.36 -3.16 -14.79
CA ILE A 68 8.62 -1.72 -14.95
C ILE A 68 9.77 -1.28 -14.05
N SER A 69 9.79 -1.75 -12.80
CA SER A 69 10.80 -1.37 -11.82
C SER A 69 12.17 -1.97 -12.12
N ASP A 70 12.22 -3.14 -12.74
CA ASP A 70 13.47 -3.78 -13.18
C ASP A 70 14.16 -2.98 -14.30
N ARG A 71 13.39 -2.23 -15.10
CA ARG A 71 13.91 -1.42 -16.22
C ARG A 71 14.16 0.05 -15.83
N ARG A 72 13.42 0.61 -14.87
CA ARG A 72 13.43 2.05 -14.54
C ARG A 72 14.01 2.37 -13.16
N GLY A 73 14.50 1.36 -12.44
CA GLY A 73 14.91 1.49 -11.04
C GLY A 73 13.71 1.37 -10.08
N ARG A 74 14.00 1.27 -8.79
CA ARG A 74 12.99 1.03 -7.74
C ARG A 74 12.30 2.31 -7.27
N LYS A 75 13.05 3.39 -7.14
CA LYS A 75 12.60 4.65 -6.55
C LYS A 75 11.45 5.31 -7.30
N LYS A 76 11.61 5.50 -8.62
CA LYS A 76 10.60 6.21 -9.44
C LYS A 76 9.27 5.46 -9.50
N PRO A 77 9.22 4.14 -9.84
CA PRO A 77 7.96 3.40 -9.83
C PRO A 77 7.30 3.38 -8.46
N LEU A 78 8.07 3.21 -7.36
CA LEU A 78 7.52 3.25 -6.01
C LEU A 78 6.85 4.58 -5.71
N PHE A 79 7.52 5.69 -6.01
CA PHE A 79 6.98 7.03 -5.80
C PHE A 79 5.65 7.22 -6.54
N TRP A 80 5.59 6.89 -7.83
CA TRP A 80 4.36 7.06 -8.62
C TRP A 80 3.23 6.13 -8.18
N CYS A 81 3.54 4.90 -7.75
CA CYS A 81 2.54 4.00 -7.17
C CYS A 81 1.96 4.56 -5.86
N LEU A 82 2.79 5.15 -4.99
CA LEU A 82 2.34 5.77 -3.75
C LEU A 82 1.53 7.06 -4.01
N VAL A 83 1.89 7.84 -5.01
CA VAL A 83 1.10 9.01 -5.45
C VAL A 83 -0.25 8.56 -6.00
N LEU A 84 -0.28 7.55 -6.86
CA LEU A 84 -1.53 6.98 -7.37
C LEU A 84 -2.42 6.51 -6.22
N PHE A 85 -1.85 5.73 -5.29
CA PHE A 85 -2.54 5.27 -4.09
C PHE A 85 -3.13 6.44 -3.31
N ALA A 86 -2.32 7.44 -2.97
CA ALA A 86 -2.78 8.58 -2.18
C ALA A 86 -3.92 9.35 -2.87
N VAL A 87 -3.77 9.67 -4.15
CA VAL A 87 -4.80 10.41 -4.91
C VAL A 87 -6.10 9.62 -4.97
N THR A 88 -6.03 8.33 -5.31
CA THR A 88 -7.24 7.49 -5.43
C THR A 88 -7.92 7.24 -4.08
N THR A 89 -7.15 7.07 -3.01
CA THR A 89 -7.66 6.96 -1.64
C THR A 89 -8.36 8.25 -1.19
N ALA A 90 -7.79 9.43 -1.49
CA ALA A 90 -8.43 10.71 -1.19
C ALA A 90 -9.76 10.88 -1.95
N VAL A 91 -9.79 10.52 -3.24
CA VAL A 91 -11.03 10.57 -4.03
C VAL A 91 -12.05 9.56 -3.50
N ALA A 92 -11.63 8.36 -3.11
CA ALA A 92 -12.50 7.36 -2.49
C ALA A 92 -13.09 7.86 -1.15
N ALA A 93 -12.27 8.53 -0.31
CA ALA A 93 -12.72 9.15 0.94
C ALA A 93 -13.77 10.25 0.73
N ALA A 94 -13.65 11.02 -0.36
CA ALA A 94 -14.55 12.10 -0.73
C ALA A 94 -15.74 11.65 -1.60
N ALA A 95 -15.80 10.37 -1.99
CA ALA A 95 -16.83 9.88 -2.89
C ALA A 95 -18.23 9.98 -2.26
N THR A 96 -19.19 10.47 -3.05
CA THR A 96 -20.62 10.53 -2.73
C THR A 96 -21.42 9.47 -3.48
N GLU A 97 -20.85 8.87 -4.52
CA GLU A 97 -21.46 7.85 -5.35
C GLU A 97 -20.66 6.54 -5.29
N ILE A 98 -21.38 5.41 -5.15
CA ILE A 98 -20.77 4.09 -5.05
C ILE A 98 -19.91 3.74 -6.27
N HIS A 99 -20.29 4.13 -7.48
CA HIS A 99 -19.53 3.82 -8.69
C HIS A 99 -18.15 4.51 -8.71
N VAL A 100 -18.09 5.77 -8.28
CA VAL A 100 -16.82 6.49 -8.13
C VAL A 100 -15.94 5.79 -7.11
N PHE A 101 -16.50 5.43 -5.95
CA PHE A 101 -15.80 4.68 -4.92
C PHE A 101 -15.22 3.36 -5.47
N LEU A 102 -16.03 2.57 -6.17
CA LEU A 102 -15.62 1.27 -6.73
C LEU A 102 -14.49 1.40 -7.74
N VAL A 103 -14.54 2.41 -8.62
CA VAL A 103 -13.46 2.68 -9.59
C VAL A 103 -12.18 3.08 -8.86
N MET A 104 -12.29 3.95 -7.87
CA MET A 104 -11.12 4.38 -7.09
C MET A 104 -10.49 3.23 -6.31
N ARG A 105 -11.29 2.29 -5.79
CA ARG A 105 -10.77 1.07 -5.12
C ARG A 105 -9.88 0.23 -6.04
N PHE A 106 -10.20 0.13 -7.32
CA PHE A 106 -9.34 -0.57 -8.29
C PHE A 106 -7.97 0.13 -8.43
N PHE A 107 -7.97 1.44 -8.67
CA PHE A 107 -6.72 2.20 -8.83
C PHE A 107 -5.92 2.31 -7.53
N GLU A 108 -6.58 2.36 -6.39
CA GLU A 108 -5.98 2.29 -5.05
C GLU A 108 -5.21 0.96 -4.89
N GLY A 109 -5.83 -0.17 -5.26
CA GLY A 109 -5.18 -1.48 -5.27
C GLY A 109 -3.97 -1.52 -6.19
N LEU A 110 -4.09 -0.94 -7.39
CA LEU A 110 -2.99 -0.87 -8.35
C LEU A 110 -1.79 -0.06 -7.79
N GLY A 111 -2.06 1.05 -7.10
CA GLY A 111 -1.04 1.83 -6.41
C GLY A 111 -0.41 1.08 -5.23
N ALA A 112 -1.23 0.44 -4.39
CA ALA A 112 -0.77 -0.35 -3.24
C ALA A 112 0.11 -1.54 -3.64
N ALA A 113 -0.16 -2.16 -4.80
CA ALA A 113 0.65 -3.24 -5.33
C ALA A 113 2.13 -2.86 -5.50
N GLY A 114 2.39 -1.60 -5.88
CA GLY A 114 3.76 -1.08 -5.99
C GLY A 114 4.51 -1.13 -4.66
N ALA A 115 3.88 -0.75 -3.56
CA ALA A 115 4.46 -0.82 -2.23
C ALA A 115 4.82 -2.28 -1.87
N ILE A 116 3.90 -3.21 -2.10
CA ILE A 116 4.07 -4.64 -1.75
C ILE A 116 5.19 -5.28 -2.59
N VAL A 117 5.17 -5.11 -3.91
CA VAL A 117 6.15 -5.72 -4.81
C VAL A 117 7.53 -5.12 -4.58
N LEU A 118 7.63 -3.79 -4.54
CA LEU A 118 8.91 -3.12 -4.44
C LEU A 118 9.56 -3.26 -3.07
N SER A 119 8.77 -3.44 -1.99
CA SER A 119 9.34 -3.75 -0.68
C SER A 119 10.21 -5.03 -0.72
N ARG A 120 9.72 -6.07 -1.38
CA ARG A 120 10.45 -7.34 -1.54
C ARG A 120 11.62 -7.22 -2.52
N SER A 121 11.41 -6.53 -3.65
CA SER A 121 12.46 -6.32 -4.66
C SER A 121 13.63 -5.51 -4.08
N ILE A 122 13.37 -4.43 -3.35
CA ILE A 122 14.38 -3.61 -2.70
C ILE A 122 15.15 -4.42 -1.64
N ALA A 123 14.46 -5.26 -0.87
CA ALA A 123 15.11 -6.15 0.08
C ALA A 123 16.06 -7.14 -0.63
N ALA A 124 15.62 -7.73 -1.75
CA ALA A 124 16.44 -8.66 -2.54
C ALA A 124 17.62 -7.98 -3.26
N ASP A 125 17.50 -6.70 -3.61
CA ASP A 125 18.61 -5.93 -4.18
C ASP A 125 19.71 -5.59 -3.15
N ARG A 126 19.36 -5.54 -1.85
CA ARG A 126 20.27 -5.11 -0.77
C ARG A 126 20.84 -6.24 0.07
N TYR A 127 20.13 -7.33 0.19
CA TYR A 127 20.47 -8.44 1.08
C TYR A 127 20.53 -9.74 0.29
N THR A 128 21.39 -10.68 0.74
CA THR A 128 21.54 -12.00 0.13
C THR A 128 21.61 -13.11 1.17
N GLY A 129 21.40 -14.35 0.74
CA GLY A 129 21.58 -15.52 1.59
C GLY A 129 20.76 -15.46 2.88
N ARG A 130 21.41 -15.78 4.02
CA ARG A 130 20.77 -15.84 5.34
C ARG A 130 20.22 -14.49 5.81
N GLU A 131 20.87 -13.40 5.42
CA GLU A 131 20.44 -12.05 5.79
C GLU A 131 19.13 -11.67 5.12
N LEU A 132 18.99 -11.96 3.81
CA LEU A 132 17.74 -11.79 3.08
C LEU A 132 16.62 -12.65 3.69
N GLY A 133 16.92 -13.92 4.01
CA GLY A 133 15.96 -14.80 4.65
C GLY A 133 15.43 -14.26 5.99
N SER A 134 16.32 -13.74 6.83
CA SER A 134 15.94 -13.10 8.10
C SER A 134 15.09 -11.86 7.89
N PHE A 135 15.45 -11.04 6.92
CA PHE A 135 14.71 -9.81 6.58
C PHE A 135 13.30 -10.12 6.07
N MET A 136 13.19 -11.07 5.14
CA MET A 136 11.89 -11.54 4.61
C MET A 136 11.04 -12.21 5.70
N GLY A 137 11.67 -12.91 6.66
CA GLY A 137 10.97 -13.48 7.81
C GLY A 137 10.30 -12.42 8.70
N VAL A 138 11.00 -11.32 9.00
CA VAL A 138 10.44 -10.19 9.75
C VAL A 138 9.31 -9.54 8.99
N MET A 139 9.48 -9.29 7.69
CA MET A 139 8.42 -8.74 6.84
C MET A 139 7.19 -9.66 6.80
N GLY A 140 7.41 -10.98 6.69
CA GLY A 140 6.33 -11.98 6.72
C GLY A 140 5.60 -12.01 8.06
N ALA A 141 6.31 -11.89 9.18
CA ALA A 141 5.69 -11.81 10.51
C ALA A 141 4.78 -10.57 10.64
N ILE A 142 5.23 -9.41 10.17
CA ILE A 142 4.44 -8.17 10.16
C ILE A 142 3.20 -8.34 9.27
N GLN A 143 3.35 -8.92 8.08
CA GLN A 143 2.21 -9.21 7.19
C GLN A 143 1.23 -10.22 7.80
N GLY A 144 1.71 -11.19 8.59
CA GLY A 144 0.85 -12.17 9.27
C GLY A 144 0.05 -11.57 10.43
N ILE A 145 0.58 -10.56 11.11
CA ILE A 145 -0.11 -9.85 12.22
C ILE A 145 -1.11 -8.80 11.67
N ALA A 146 -0.80 -8.21 10.54
CA ALA A 146 -1.58 -7.11 9.97
C ALA A 146 -3.09 -7.44 9.76
N PRO A 147 -3.51 -8.62 9.23
CA PRO A 147 -4.92 -8.97 9.09
C PRO A 147 -5.69 -9.07 10.41
N ILE A 148 -4.99 -9.32 11.51
CA ILE A 148 -5.61 -9.36 12.86
C ILE A 148 -5.77 -7.94 13.40
N THR A 149 -4.74 -7.12 13.25
CA THR A 149 -4.70 -5.76 13.81
C THR A 149 -5.47 -4.76 12.97
N ALA A 150 -5.49 -4.91 11.63
CA ALA A 150 -6.13 -3.95 10.74
C ALA A 150 -7.64 -3.77 11.02
N PRO A 151 -8.48 -4.83 11.13
CA PRO A 151 -9.90 -4.64 11.43
C PRO A 151 -10.13 -4.04 12.81
N MET A 152 -9.31 -4.39 13.82
CA MET A 152 -9.44 -3.83 15.17
C MET A 152 -9.18 -2.33 15.19
N LEU A 153 -8.08 -1.91 14.56
CA LEU A 153 -7.76 -0.48 14.43
C LEU A 153 -8.80 0.24 13.57
N GLY A 154 -9.29 -0.42 12.51
CA GLY A 154 -10.33 0.09 11.64
C GLY A 154 -11.62 0.37 12.40
N ALA A 155 -12.07 -0.55 13.26
CA ALA A 155 -13.25 -0.34 14.09
C ALA A 155 -13.09 0.85 15.05
N LEU A 156 -11.95 0.95 15.74
CA LEU A 156 -11.67 2.09 16.64
C LEU A 156 -11.69 3.44 15.92
N ILE A 157 -11.16 3.50 14.72
CA ILE A 157 -11.14 4.73 13.91
C ILE A 157 -12.54 5.04 13.39
N ALA A 158 -13.27 4.01 12.94
CA ALA A 158 -14.63 4.18 12.47
C ALA A 158 -15.57 4.75 13.54
N ASP A 159 -15.45 4.27 14.78
CA ASP A 159 -16.21 4.79 15.92
C ASP A 159 -15.94 6.29 16.17
N ALA A 160 -14.72 6.76 15.89
CA ALA A 160 -14.32 8.15 16.15
C ALA A 160 -14.55 9.09 14.94
N ALA A 161 -14.38 8.60 13.71
CA ALA A 161 -14.30 9.43 12.50
C ALA A 161 -15.07 8.87 11.30
N GLY A 162 -15.85 7.81 11.51
CA GLY A 162 -16.58 7.10 10.46
C GLY A 162 -15.68 6.37 9.46
N TRP A 163 -16.28 5.72 8.48
CA TRP A 163 -15.53 4.98 7.46
C TRP A 163 -14.60 5.87 6.62
N ARG A 164 -14.98 7.13 6.38
CA ARG A 164 -14.14 8.10 5.67
C ARG A 164 -12.85 8.42 6.41
N GLY A 165 -12.87 8.41 7.75
CA GLY A 165 -11.69 8.61 8.58
C GLY A 165 -10.58 7.60 8.31
N ILE A 166 -10.94 6.34 8.05
CA ILE A 166 -10.00 5.28 7.67
C ILE A 166 -9.26 5.64 6.37
N PHE A 167 -10.02 6.07 5.35
CA PHE A 167 -9.43 6.45 4.06
C PHE A 167 -8.54 7.69 4.16
N TRP A 168 -8.89 8.67 5.00
CA TRP A 168 -8.02 9.82 5.24
C TRP A 168 -6.72 9.45 5.94
N ILE A 169 -6.73 8.49 6.85
CA ILE A 169 -5.51 7.95 7.48
C ILE A 169 -4.65 7.21 6.45
N LEU A 170 -5.26 6.37 5.61
CA LEU A 170 -4.56 5.68 4.52
C LEU A 170 -3.96 6.67 3.52
N PHE A 171 -4.70 7.72 3.14
CA PHE A 171 -4.19 8.82 2.32
C PHE A 171 -2.95 9.46 2.96
N GLY A 172 -3.04 9.87 4.23
CA GLY A 172 -1.92 10.47 4.95
C GLY A 172 -0.70 9.55 4.99
N THR A 173 -0.91 8.26 5.22
CA THR A 173 0.16 7.26 5.18
C THR A 173 0.80 7.17 3.79
N GLY A 174 0.00 7.15 2.73
CA GLY A 174 0.47 7.15 1.34
C GLY A 174 1.33 8.38 1.02
N VAL A 175 0.87 9.57 1.44
CA VAL A 175 1.61 10.84 1.26
C VAL A 175 2.94 10.81 2.01
N VAL A 176 2.96 10.39 3.27
CA VAL A 176 4.19 10.30 4.07
C VAL A 176 5.18 9.34 3.42
N LEU A 177 4.73 8.17 2.98
CA LEU A 177 5.60 7.19 2.31
C LEU A 177 6.10 7.69 0.95
N ALA A 178 5.28 8.41 0.19
CA ALA A 178 5.70 9.05 -1.05
C ALA A 178 6.78 10.11 -0.78
N PHE A 179 6.61 10.91 0.27
CA PHE A 179 7.59 11.91 0.69
C PHE A 179 8.92 11.24 1.12
N ILE A 180 8.86 10.21 1.95
CA ILE A 180 10.04 9.43 2.36
C ILE A 180 10.73 8.82 1.13
N THR A 181 9.95 8.27 0.19
CA THR A 181 10.49 7.71 -1.05
C THR A 181 11.21 8.78 -1.88
N LEU A 182 10.65 9.97 -1.98
CA LEU A 182 11.22 11.04 -2.80
C LEU A 182 12.50 11.62 -2.20
N PHE A 183 12.50 11.91 -0.90
CA PHE A 183 13.55 12.71 -0.25
C PHE A 183 14.57 11.87 0.53
N VAL A 184 14.17 10.73 1.10
CA VAL A 184 15.02 9.94 2.00
C VAL A 184 15.49 8.65 1.36
N PHE A 185 14.64 7.96 0.57
CA PHE A 185 15.00 6.68 -0.02
C PHE A 185 16.01 6.86 -1.17
N VAL A 186 17.10 6.07 -1.10
CA VAL A 186 18.16 6.04 -2.11
C VAL A 186 17.95 4.85 -3.04
N GLU A 187 18.09 5.05 -4.36
CA GLU A 187 17.95 4.00 -5.38
C GLU A 187 18.85 2.79 -5.06
N THR A 188 18.27 1.60 -5.13
CA THR A 188 18.95 0.36 -4.80
C THR A 188 19.36 -0.46 -6.01
N LEU A 189 18.71 -0.26 -7.17
CA LEU A 189 19.05 -0.98 -8.38
C LEU A 189 20.39 -0.45 -8.94
N PRO A 190 21.37 -1.35 -9.20
CA PRO A 190 22.64 -0.94 -9.81
C PRO A 190 22.44 -0.29 -11.19
N ARG A 191 23.11 0.82 -11.45
CA ARG A 191 23.03 1.54 -12.74
C ARG A 191 23.38 0.67 -13.96
N SER A 192 24.14 -0.41 -13.76
CA SER A 192 24.48 -1.37 -14.82
C SER A 192 23.29 -2.24 -15.27
N ARG A 193 22.16 -2.19 -14.56
CA ARG A 193 20.93 -2.95 -14.88
C ARG A 193 19.77 -2.04 -15.31
N ILE A 194 19.94 -0.75 -15.29
CA ILE A 194 19.03 0.25 -15.83
C ILE A 194 19.49 0.64 -17.24
#